data_9c80812305bf975230d94912a7c98074
#
_entry.id   9c80812305bf975230d94912a7c98074
#
_cell.length_a   1.000
_cell.length_b   1.000
_cell.length_c   1.000
_cell.angle_alpha   90.00
_cell.angle_beta   90.00
_cell.angle_gamma   90.00
#
_symmetry.space_group_name_H-M   'P 1'
#
loop_
_entity.id
_entity.type
_entity.pdbx_description
1 polymer ?
#
loop_
_entity_poly.entity_id
_entity_poly.type
_entity_poly.pdbx_seq_one_letter_code
_entity_poly.pdbx_strand_id
1 'polypeptide(L)'
;MANKRALKKQINLISEELFSEFIAASLYGNNPKESDIENVLFSVAKLQQHFISRISHPEPGMPADKYYKDLREQFSAQVSEILDHINNL
;
A
#
# COMPACT_ATOMS: atom_id res chain seq x y z
N MET A 1 6.09 12.60 17.01
CA MET A 1 7.37 12.34 16.35
C MET A 1 7.26 11.12 15.43
N ALA A 2 7.71 11.28 14.20
CA ALA A 2 7.63 10.16 13.25
C ALA A 2 8.61 9.04 13.66
N ASN A 3 8.09 7.86 13.90
CA ASN A 3 8.88 6.69 14.25
C ASN A 3 8.93 5.77 13.03
N LYS A 4 10.11 5.59 12.47
CA LYS A 4 10.31 4.75 11.28
C LYS A 4 9.78 3.34 11.45
N ARG A 5 10.02 2.76 12.63
CA ARG A 5 9.58 1.40 12.94
C ARG A 5 8.06 1.30 12.95
N ALA A 6 7.40 2.28 13.56
CA ALA A 6 5.94 2.33 13.62
C ALA A 6 5.34 2.53 12.24
N LEU A 7 5.93 3.40 11.42
CA LEU A 7 5.49 3.64 10.04
C LEU A 7 5.61 2.38 9.19
N LYS A 8 6.73 1.68 9.27
CA LYS A 8 6.93 0.42 8.54
C LYS A 8 5.90 -0.62 8.96
N LYS A 9 5.62 -0.71 10.26
CA LYS A 9 4.62 -1.63 10.77
C LYS A 9 3.22 -1.30 10.24
N GLN A 10 2.85 -0.02 10.21
CA GLN A 10 1.56 0.42 9.68
C GLN A 10 1.44 0.08 8.19
N ILE A 11 2.48 0.32 7.41
CA ILE A 11 2.48 0.00 5.99
C ILE A 11 2.31 -1.50 5.76
N ASN A 12 3.01 -2.32 6.54
CA ASN A 12 2.89 -3.78 6.43
C ASN A 12 1.48 -4.25 6.80
N LEU A 13 0.89 -3.70 7.87
CA LEU A 13 -0.46 -4.07 8.30
C LEU A 13 -1.51 -3.69 7.25
N ILE A 14 -1.41 -2.49 6.69
CA ILE A 14 -2.35 -2.04 5.67
C ILE A 14 -2.18 -2.85 4.39
N SER A 15 -0.95 -3.19 4.02
CA SER A 15 -0.69 -4.05 2.85
C SER A 15 -1.30 -5.44 3.04
N GLU A 16 -1.20 -6.00 4.24
CA GLU A 16 -1.85 -7.28 4.57
C GLU A 16 -3.36 -7.18 4.49
N GLU A 17 -3.94 -6.07 4.95
CA GLU A 17 -5.38 -5.83 4.83
C GLU A 17 -5.83 -5.76 3.37
N LEU A 18 -5.03 -5.15 2.51
CA LEU A 18 -5.31 -5.11 1.06
C LEU A 18 -5.33 -6.51 0.46
N PHE A 19 -4.37 -7.35 0.83
CA PHE A 19 -4.37 -8.75 0.38
C PHE A 19 -5.62 -9.49 0.86
N SER A 20 -6.01 -9.29 2.13
CA SER A 20 -7.19 -9.92 2.71
C SER A 20 -8.47 -9.48 2.00
N GLU A 21 -8.60 -8.18 1.73
CA GLU A 21 -9.74 -7.63 0.98
C GLU A 21 -9.82 -8.22 -0.42
N PHE A 22 -8.68 -8.34 -1.08
CA PHE A 22 -8.62 -8.93 -2.40
C PHE A 22 -9.03 -10.40 -2.39
N ILE A 23 -8.55 -11.17 -1.43
CA ILE A 23 -8.91 -12.58 -1.28
C ILE A 23 -10.41 -12.71 -1.04
N ALA A 24 -10.97 -11.88 -0.15
CA ALA A 24 -12.40 -11.89 0.14
C ALA A 24 -13.22 -11.55 -1.11
N ALA A 25 -12.82 -10.53 -1.85
CA ALA A 25 -13.49 -10.14 -3.09
C ALA A 25 -13.44 -11.27 -4.12
N SER A 26 -12.33 -11.99 -4.20
CA SER A 26 -12.16 -13.11 -5.12
C SER A 26 -13.04 -14.31 -4.76
N LEU A 27 -13.25 -14.54 -3.46
CA LEU A 27 -14.04 -15.68 -2.97
C LEU A 27 -15.54 -15.41 -3.00
N TYR A 28 -15.95 -14.19 -2.66
CA TYR A 28 -17.36 -13.86 -2.43
C TYR A 28 -17.95 -12.89 -3.45
N GLY A 29 -17.14 -12.39 -4.36
CA GLY A 29 -17.55 -11.41 -5.36
C GLY A 29 -17.41 -11.97 -6.76
N ASN A 30 -16.98 -11.10 -7.67
CA ASN A 30 -16.72 -11.45 -9.05
C ASN A 30 -15.49 -12.35 -9.14
N ASN A 31 -15.54 -13.34 -10.03
CA ASN A 31 -14.38 -14.19 -10.29
C ASN A 31 -13.40 -13.41 -11.18
N PRO A 32 -12.34 -12.80 -10.61
CA PRO A 32 -11.38 -12.06 -11.44
C PRO A 32 -10.57 -13.01 -12.31
N LYS A 33 -10.12 -12.50 -13.44
CA LYS A 33 -9.23 -13.25 -14.32
C LYS A 33 -7.87 -13.42 -13.66
N GLU A 34 -7.15 -14.47 -14.06
CA GLU A 34 -5.81 -14.72 -13.54
C GLU A 34 -4.88 -13.51 -13.71
N SER A 35 -4.98 -12.83 -14.86
CA SER A 35 -4.20 -11.62 -15.11
C SER A 35 -4.53 -10.49 -14.12
N ASP A 36 -5.81 -10.36 -13.73
CA ASP A 36 -6.22 -9.37 -12.74
C ASP A 36 -5.66 -9.71 -11.35
N ILE A 37 -5.66 -10.98 -11.00
CA ILE A 37 -5.09 -11.46 -9.74
C ILE A 37 -3.61 -11.12 -9.68
N GLU A 38 -2.87 -11.43 -10.73
CA GLU A 38 -1.43 -11.14 -10.80
C GLU A 38 -1.16 -9.64 -10.69
N ASN A 39 -1.96 -8.82 -11.40
CA ASN A 39 -1.80 -7.38 -11.39
C ASN A 39 -2.04 -6.78 -9.99
N VAL A 40 -3.08 -7.24 -9.29
CA VAL A 40 -3.36 -6.75 -7.94
C VAL A 40 -2.25 -7.15 -6.97
N LEU A 41 -1.84 -8.41 -6.98
CA LEU A 41 -0.78 -8.89 -6.11
C LEU A 41 0.53 -8.14 -6.35
N PHE A 42 0.86 -7.91 -7.61
CA PHE A 42 2.05 -7.15 -7.99
C PHE A 42 1.95 -5.70 -7.52
N SER A 43 0.79 -5.07 -7.69
CA SER A 43 0.57 -3.67 -7.26
C SER A 43 0.73 -3.51 -5.76
N VAL A 44 0.17 -4.43 -4.97
CA VAL A 44 0.28 -4.37 -3.50
C VAL A 44 1.73 -4.60 -3.07
N ALA A 45 2.40 -5.56 -3.66
CA ALA A 45 3.80 -5.84 -3.34
C ALA A 45 4.70 -4.65 -3.66
N LYS A 46 4.49 -4.02 -4.81
CA LYS A 46 5.23 -2.83 -5.22
C LYS A 46 4.97 -1.66 -4.30
N LEU A 47 3.71 -1.45 -3.94
CA LEU A 47 3.32 -0.40 -2.99
C LEU A 47 4.07 -0.56 -1.68
N GLN A 48 4.01 -1.75 -1.10
CA GLN A 48 4.67 -2.05 0.16
C GLN A 48 6.17 -1.80 0.08
N GLN A 49 6.82 -2.36 -0.92
CA GLN A 49 8.26 -2.26 -1.12
C GLN A 49 8.70 -0.81 -1.32
N HIS A 50 7.98 -0.08 -2.16
CA HIS A 50 8.29 1.31 -2.46
C HIS A 50 8.23 2.20 -1.22
N PHE A 51 7.17 2.09 -0.43
CA PHE A 51 7.03 2.95 0.75
C PHE A 51 7.92 2.53 1.91
N ILE A 52 8.18 1.24 2.08
CA ILE A 52 9.17 0.77 3.07
C ILE A 52 10.56 1.32 2.72
N SER A 53 10.93 1.28 1.46
CA SER A 53 12.21 1.83 0.98
C SER A 53 12.30 3.33 1.23
N ARG A 54 11.23 4.08 0.97
CA ARG A 54 11.21 5.52 1.19
C ARG A 54 11.34 5.88 2.66
N ILE A 55 10.81 5.07 3.56
CA ILE A 55 10.98 5.29 5.01
C ILE A 55 12.45 5.12 5.40
N SER A 56 13.11 4.12 4.82
CA SER A 56 14.52 3.83 5.10
C SER A 56 15.49 4.85 4.50
N HIS A 57 15.07 5.51 3.41
CA HIS A 57 15.92 6.44 2.67
C HIS A 57 15.20 7.79 2.48
N PRO A 58 15.06 8.59 3.57
CA PRO A 58 14.41 9.89 3.44
C PRO A 58 15.19 10.85 2.55
N GLU A 59 14.46 11.77 1.92
CA GLU A 59 15.05 12.72 1.00
C GLU A 59 15.90 13.76 1.75
N PRO A 60 17.18 13.95 1.36
CA PRO A 60 18.03 14.96 1.98
C PRO A 60 17.48 16.38 1.75
N GLY A 61 17.59 17.23 2.77
CA GLY A 61 17.16 18.61 2.66
C GLY A 61 15.70 18.86 2.97
N MET A 62 14.89 17.82 3.10
CA MET A 62 13.49 17.96 3.49
C MET A 62 13.33 17.69 4.98
N PRO A 63 12.61 18.55 5.74
CA PRO A 63 12.34 18.26 7.15
C PRO A 63 11.65 16.92 7.32
N ALA A 64 12.09 16.14 8.31
CA ALA A 64 11.59 14.79 8.54
C ALA A 64 10.08 14.74 8.70
N ASP A 65 9.51 15.63 9.49
CA ASP A 65 8.08 15.66 9.75
C ASP A 65 7.28 15.86 8.46
N LYS A 66 7.73 16.78 7.61
CA LYS A 66 7.08 17.05 6.34
C LYS A 66 7.22 15.84 5.40
N TYR A 67 8.40 15.25 5.35
CA TYR A 67 8.66 14.09 4.49
C TYR A 67 7.72 12.93 4.84
N TYR A 68 7.62 12.59 6.12
CA TYR A 68 6.78 11.47 6.54
C TYR A 68 5.30 11.78 6.45
N LYS A 69 4.89 13.03 6.62
CA LYS A 69 3.50 13.45 6.39
C LYS A 69 3.12 13.25 4.93
N ASP A 70 3.96 13.75 4.01
CA ASP A 70 3.73 13.60 2.57
C ASP A 70 3.70 12.12 2.17
N LEU A 71 4.60 11.33 2.75
CA LEU A 71 4.67 9.90 2.49
C LEU A 71 3.37 9.20 2.88
N ARG A 72 2.83 9.51 4.07
CA ARG A 72 1.56 8.93 4.53
C ARG A 72 0.40 9.32 3.63
N GLU A 73 0.34 10.57 3.20
CA GLU A 73 -0.70 11.04 2.30
C GLU A 73 -0.64 10.33 0.95
N GLN A 74 0.54 10.17 0.39
CA GLN A 74 0.73 9.46 -0.86
C GLN A 74 0.39 7.97 -0.73
N PHE A 75 0.78 7.35 0.38
CA PHE A 75 0.45 5.96 0.65
C PHE A 75 -1.05 5.76 0.72
N SER A 76 -1.75 6.60 1.49
CA SER A 76 -3.22 6.54 1.61
C SER A 76 -3.92 6.70 0.26
N ALA A 77 -3.44 7.62 -0.58
CA ALA A 77 -4.01 7.83 -1.90
C ALA A 77 -3.85 6.59 -2.78
N GLN A 78 -2.68 5.96 -2.75
CA GLN A 78 -2.43 4.77 -3.55
C GLN A 78 -3.19 3.55 -3.02
N VAL A 79 -3.36 3.43 -1.72
CA VAL A 79 -4.19 2.38 -1.11
C VAL A 79 -5.63 2.52 -1.59
N SER A 80 -6.16 3.75 -1.60
CA SER A 80 -7.52 4.01 -2.09
C SER A 80 -7.69 3.61 -3.55
N GLU A 81 -6.71 3.90 -4.39
CA GLU A 81 -6.73 3.51 -5.80
C GLU A 81 -6.77 1.99 -5.97
N ILE A 82 -5.97 1.28 -5.19
CA ILE A 82 -5.94 -0.19 -5.25
C ILE A 82 -7.27 -0.77 -4.75
N LEU A 83 -7.83 -0.21 -3.67
CA LEU A 83 -9.13 -0.66 -3.16
C LEU A 83 -10.24 -0.46 -4.20
N ASP A 84 -10.25 0.69 -4.87
CA ASP A 84 -11.21 0.97 -5.94
C ASP A 84 -11.06 -0.05 -7.07
N HIS A 85 -9.83 -0.38 -7.44
CA HIS A 85 -9.57 -1.38 -8.46
C HIS A 85 -10.09 -2.76 -8.05
N ILE A 86 -9.81 -3.17 -6.81
CA ILE A 86 -10.30 -4.45 -6.28
C ILE A 86 -11.83 -4.50 -6.31
N ASN A 87 -12.49 -3.42 -5.89
CA ASN A 87 -13.94 -3.38 -5.82
C ASN A 87 -14.61 -3.34 -7.20
N ASN A 88 -13.86 -3.01 -8.24
CA ASN A 88 -14.38 -2.95 -9.62
C ASN A 88 -13.98 -4.15 -10.49
N LEU A 89 -13.35 -5.14 -9.90
CA LEU A 89 -12.98 -6.37 -10.62
C LEU A 89 -14.18 -7.27 -10.93
#